data_1d20e05875b79b219ebb48a6439e7e11
#
_entry.id   1d20e05875b79b219ebb48a6439e7e11
#
_cell.length_a   1.000
_cell.length_b   1.000
_cell.length_c   1.000
_cell.angle_alpha   90.00
_cell.angle_beta   90.00
_cell.angle_gamma   90.00
#
_symmetry.space_group_name_H-M   'P 1'
#
loop_
_entity.id
_entity.type
_entity.pdbx_description
1 polymer ?
#
loop_
_entity_poly.entity_id
_entity_poly.type
_entity_poly.pdbx_seq_one_letter_code
_entity_poly.pdbx_strand_id
1 'polypeptide(L)'
;MTRLIRATELMGLPVVTLDTAAAIGEVRDVLFDPARSRVVALTVRGRGLLSPPLLGLVPSGSVSSIGRDAVMVASADSLVRQRDGMSSAVDDQIEVLGKEVVTDGGGTLGSVVDVVLEVDHGAATVVGAELERSGESRVIVPLPLSVPVSSEALIVPVSAEPLAANGLGGFREVLARWRSEREIGV
;
A
#
# COMPACT_ATOMS: atom_id res chain seq x y z
N MET A 1 6.74 15.57 -6.44
CA MET A 1 7.69 14.63 -7.07
C MET A 1 7.31 13.23 -6.61
N THR A 2 6.81 12.43 -7.50
CA THR A 2 6.31 11.07 -7.20
C THR A 2 7.44 10.12 -6.83
N ARG A 3 7.25 9.34 -5.78
CA ARG A 3 8.21 8.36 -5.27
C ARG A 3 7.56 6.98 -5.19
N LEU A 4 8.29 5.95 -5.61
CA LEU A 4 7.90 4.56 -5.40
C LEU A 4 8.50 4.06 -4.10
N ILE A 5 7.67 3.41 -3.26
CA ILE A 5 8.06 2.78 -2.01
C ILE A 5 7.30 1.47 -1.84
N ARG A 6 7.80 0.61 -0.96
CA ARG A 6 7.04 -0.54 -0.47
C ARG A 6 6.13 -0.12 0.68
N ALA A 7 4.97 -0.76 0.82
CA ALA A 7 4.10 -0.49 1.96
C ALA A 7 4.79 -0.80 3.30
N THR A 8 5.63 -1.84 3.34
CA THR A 8 6.44 -2.17 4.51
C THR A 8 7.42 -1.07 4.93
N GLU A 9 7.86 -0.20 4.00
CA GLU A 9 8.72 0.95 4.32
C GLU A 9 7.98 2.04 5.14
N LEU A 10 6.65 2.04 5.14
CA LEU A 10 5.85 2.92 5.98
C LEU A 10 5.71 2.41 7.41
N MET A 11 5.82 1.10 7.63
CA MET A 11 5.65 0.49 8.93
C MET A 11 6.74 0.96 9.89
N GLY A 12 6.33 1.37 11.09
CA GLY A 12 7.24 1.91 12.12
C GLY A 12 7.61 3.38 11.93
N LEU A 13 7.24 4.03 10.81
CA LEU A 13 7.46 5.46 10.68
C LEU A 13 6.63 6.23 11.73
N PRO A 14 7.21 7.24 12.39
CA PRO A 14 6.48 8.10 13.30
C PRO A 14 5.43 8.92 12.53
N VAL A 15 4.26 9.06 13.11
CA VAL A 15 3.22 9.99 12.68
C VAL A 15 3.40 11.28 13.47
N VAL A 16 3.74 12.37 12.77
CA VAL A 16 4.14 13.65 13.38
C VAL A 16 3.17 14.74 12.94
N THR A 17 2.75 15.57 13.89
CA THR A 17 1.87 16.69 13.65
C THR A 17 2.64 17.94 13.19
N LEU A 18 2.05 18.71 12.27
CA LEU A 18 2.65 19.94 11.76
C LEU A 18 2.49 21.12 12.72
N ASP A 19 1.44 21.13 13.51
CA ASP A 19 1.11 22.21 14.44
C ASP A 19 2.03 22.25 15.68
N THR A 20 2.36 21.09 16.23
CA THR A 20 3.12 20.97 17.49
C THR A 20 4.43 20.22 17.36
N ALA A 21 4.73 19.68 16.18
CA ALA A 21 5.87 18.78 15.93
C ALA A 21 5.88 17.55 16.85
N ALA A 22 4.72 17.16 17.36
CA ALA A 22 4.58 16.03 18.27
C ALA A 22 4.41 14.72 17.48
N ALA A 23 5.13 13.68 17.91
CA ALA A 23 4.89 12.33 17.42
C ALA A 23 3.70 11.72 18.16
N ILE A 24 2.59 11.49 17.46
CA ILE A 24 1.34 10.96 18.02
C ILE A 24 1.22 9.44 17.98
N GLY A 25 2.14 8.76 17.31
CA GLY A 25 2.21 7.31 17.20
C GLY A 25 3.17 6.85 16.13
N GLU A 26 3.05 5.60 15.73
CA GLU A 26 3.80 4.99 14.63
C GLU A 26 2.85 4.26 13.71
N VAL A 27 3.13 4.27 12.41
CA VAL A 27 2.39 3.48 11.42
C VAL A 27 2.53 2.01 11.77
N ARG A 28 1.40 1.33 11.96
CA ARG A 28 1.36 -0.11 12.18
C ARG A 28 1.14 -0.86 10.88
N ASP A 29 0.16 -0.38 10.07
CA ASP A 29 -0.25 -1.04 8.85
C ASP A 29 -0.85 -0.05 7.86
N VAL A 30 -0.96 -0.46 6.60
CA VAL A 30 -1.52 0.32 5.49
C VAL A 30 -2.82 -0.34 5.04
N LEU A 31 -3.93 0.38 5.16
CA LEU A 31 -5.22 -0.08 4.67
C LEU A 31 -5.45 0.43 3.25
N PHE A 32 -5.78 -0.44 2.33
CA PHE A 32 -6.03 -0.05 0.96
C PHE A 32 -7.31 -0.67 0.38
N ASP A 33 -7.86 0.04 -0.60
CA ASP A 33 -9.01 -0.38 -1.38
C ASP A 33 -8.51 -0.97 -2.72
N PRO A 34 -8.55 -2.29 -2.90
CA PRO A 34 -8.07 -2.93 -4.13
C PRO A 34 -8.95 -2.60 -5.32
N ALA A 35 -10.24 -2.29 -5.11
CA ALA A 35 -11.14 -1.89 -6.19
C ALA A 35 -10.80 -0.53 -6.79
N ARG A 36 -10.06 0.30 -6.05
CA ARG A 36 -9.63 1.64 -6.47
C ARG A 36 -8.12 1.82 -6.45
N SER A 37 -7.37 0.77 -6.13
CA SER A 37 -5.89 0.77 -6.04
C SER A 37 -5.32 1.95 -5.24
N ARG A 38 -5.95 2.30 -4.11
CA ARG A 38 -5.51 3.43 -3.29
C ARG A 38 -5.44 3.09 -1.81
N VAL A 39 -4.53 3.74 -1.11
CA VAL A 39 -4.48 3.71 0.35
C VAL A 39 -5.67 4.51 0.89
N VAL A 40 -6.44 3.92 1.80
CA VAL A 40 -7.61 4.56 2.43
C VAL A 40 -7.29 5.10 3.82
N ALA A 41 -6.43 4.43 4.56
CA ALA A 41 -5.98 4.87 5.87
C ALA A 41 -4.66 4.20 6.28
N LEU A 42 -4.03 4.76 7.28
CA LEU A 42 -2.91 4.15 8.00
C LEU A 42 -3.40 3.78 9.40
N THR A 43 -3.18 2.56 9.85
CA THR A 43 -3.37 2.22 11.26
C THR A 43 -2.17 2.71 12.07
N VAL A 44 -2.44 3.24 13.25
CA VAL A 44 -1.43 3.84 14.11
C VAL A 44 -1.40 3.13 15.45
N ARG A 45 -0.21 2.75 15.89
CA ARG A 45 0.04 2.21 17.23
C ARG A 45 0.70 3.24 18.13
N GLY A 46 0.58 3.04 19.44
CA GLY A 46 1.31 3.84 20.41
C GLY A 46 2.81 3.55 20.39
N ARG A 47 3.60 4.50 20.86
CA ARG A 47 5.05 4.35 21.03
C ARG A 47 5.37 3.87 22.44
N GLY A 48 6.19 2.83 22.52
CA GLY A 48 6.66 2.27 23.80
C GLY A 48 5.98 0.97 24.23
N LEU A 49 6.62 0.25 25.15
CA LEU A 49 6.27 -1.11 25.58
C LEU A 49 4.88 -1.23 26.25
N LEU A 50 4.36 -0.14 26.83
CA LEU A 50 3.07 -0.11 27.52
C LEU A 50 1.98 0.60 26.70
N SER A 51 2.28 0.97 25.46
CA SER A 51 1.31 1.65 24.60
C SER A 51 0.32 0.67 24.00
N PRO A 52 -0.93 1.11 23.76
CA PRO A 52 -1.93 0.28 23.08
C PRO A 52 -1.42 -0.22 21.72
N PRO A 53 -1.71 -1.46 21.35
CA PRO A 53 -1.28 -2.02 20.06
C PRO A 53 -1.94 -1.32 18.85
N LEU A 54 -3.09 -0.70 19.07
CA LEU A 54 -3.80 0.13 18.10
C LEU A 54 -4.33 1.39 18.80
N LEU A 55 -3.90 2.57 18.36
CA LEU A 55 -4.43 3.86 18.81
C LEU A 55 -5.64 4.31 17.99
N GLY A 56 -5.63 4.01 16.69
CA GLY A 56 -6.65 4.44 15.76
C GLY A 56 -6.17 4.42 14.31
N LEU A 57 -6.85 5.20 13.50
CA LEU A 57 -6.62 5.33 12.07
C LEU A 57 -6.29 6.78 11.72
N VAL A 58 -5.40 6.98 10.77
CA VAL A 58 -5.23 8.24 10.04
C VAL A 58 -5.79 8.02 8.63
N PRO A 59 -6.95 8.61 8.29
CA PRO A 59 -7.48 8.56 6.95
C PRO A 59 -6.48 9.15 5.95
N SER A 60 -6.40 8.61 4.74
CA SER A 60 -5.45 9.09 3.72
C SER A 60 -5.63 10.57 3.39
N GLY A 61 -6.87 11.07 3.42
CA GLY A 61 -7.18 12.50 3.22
C GLY A 61 -6.68 13.42 4.34
N SER A 62 -6.29 12.86 5.50
CA SER A 62 -5.71 13.62 6.63
C SER A 62 -4.18 13.59 6.63
N VAL A 63 -3.56 12.85 5.71
CA VAL A 63 -2.11 12.80 5.55
C VAL A 63 -1.65 14.00 4.74
N SER A 64 -0.82 14.85 5.34
CA SER A 64 -0.26 16.03 4.67
C SER A 64 0.91 15.67 3.77
N SER A 65 1.78 14.77 4.24
CA SER A 65 2.88 14.21 3.43
C SER A 65 3.40 12.89 3.98
N ILE A 66 3.92 12.07 3.09
CA ILE A 66 4.62 10.83 3.43
C ILE A 66 6.10 11.04 3.10
N GLY A 67 6.89 11.25 4.13
CA GLY A 67 8.35 11.41 4.04
C GLY A 67 9.09 10.06 4.04
N ARG A 68 10.41 10.13 4.02
CA ARG A 68 11.26 8.96 4.19
C ARG A 68 11.31 8.51 5.65
N ASP A 69 11.24 9.46 6.58
CA ASP A 69 11.52 9.25 8.00
C ASP A 69 10.28 9.51 8.89
N ALA A 70 9.19 10.01 8.31
CA ALA A 70 7.93 10.31 9.02
C ALA A 70 6.73 10.44 8.08
N VAL A 71 5.56 10.20 8.62
CA VAL A 71 4.26 10.58 8.04
C VAL A 71 3.79 11.86 8.75
N MET A 72 3.49 12.90 7.97
CA MET A 72 3.06 14.19 8.51
C MET A 72 1.55 14.33 8.43
N VAL A 73 0.95 14.83 9.48
CA VAL A 73 -0.48 15.14 9.59
C VAL A 73 -0.65 16.58 10.10
N ALA A 74 -1.80 17.21 9.88
CA ALA A 74 -2.02 18.59 10.28
C ALA A 74 -1.95 18.76 11.81
N SER A 75 -2.68 17.94 12.55
CA SER A 75 -2.79 17.98 14.01
C SER A 75 -3.08 16.58 14.59
N ALA A 76 -3.13 16.47 15.90
CA ALA A 76 -3.49 15.22 16.58
C ALA A 76 -4.94 14.77 16.29
N ASP A 77 -5.83 15.69 15.89
CA ASP A 77 -7.21 15.39 15.50
C ASP A 77 -7.30 14.61 14.18
N SER A 78 -6.21 14.55 13.41
CA SER A 78 -6.10 13.68 12.24
C SER A 78 -6.15 12.18 12.59
N LEU A 79 -5.88 11.84 13.86
CA LEU A 79 -5.98 10.47 14.37
C LEU A 79 -7.41 10.19 14.86
N VAL A 80 -8.15 9.42 14.08
CA VAL A 80 -9.45 8.89 14.48
C VAL A 80 -9.23 7.71 15.42
N ARG A 81 -9.46 7.93 16.71
CA ARG A 81 -9.26 6.89 17.73
C ARG A 81 -10.27 5.76 17.55
N GLN A 82 -9.81 4.55 17.78
CA GLN A 82 -10.71 3.40 17.79
C GLN A 82 -11.70 3.54 18.97
N ARG A 83 -12.97 3.72 18.63
CA ARG A 83 -14.09 3.56 19.56
C ARG A 83 -14.73 2.20 19.25
N ASP A 84 -15.35 1.57 20.26
CA ASP A 84 -16.09 0.33 20.10
C ASP A 84 -17.07 0.45 18.91
N GLY A 85 -16.87 -0.37 17.86
CA GLY A 85 -17.68 -0.35 16.64
C GLY A 85 -16.92 0.01 15.34
N MET A 86 -15.65 0.46 15.39
CA MET A 86 -14.84 0.70 14.20
C MET A 86 -14.18 -0.57 13.63
N SER A 87 -14.43 -1.73 14.23
CA SER A 87 -13.92 -3.03 13.77
C SER A 87 -14.32 -3.29 12.31
N SER A 88 -15.57 -2.96 11.91
CA SER A 88 -16.06 -3.29 10.58
C SER A 88 -15.32 -2.59 9.43
N ALA A 89 -14.88 -1.34 9.61
CA ALA A 89 -14.16 -0.62 8.55
C ALA A 89 -12.71 -1.14 8.36
N VAL A 90 -12.14 -1.80 9.37
CA VAL A 90 -10.83 -2.44 9.32
C VAL A 90 -10.98 -3.91 8.89
N ASP A 91 -12.03 -4.57 9.35
CA ASP A 91 -12.31 -5.98 9.05
C ASP A 91 -12.75 -6.20 7.59
N ASP A 92 -13.35 -5.17 6.95
CA ASP A 92 -13.71 -5.20 5.52
C ASP A 92 -12.49 -4.93 4.59
N GLN A 93 -11.30 -4.64 5.15
CA GLN A 93 -10.10 -4.46 4.34
C GLN A 93 -9.56 -5.82 3.92
N ILE A 94 -9.47 -6.02 2.62
CA ILE A 94 -8.95 -7.27 2.08
C ILE A 94 -7.45 -7.30 2.30
N GLU A 95 -7.01 -8.19 3.20
CA GLU A 95 -5.59 -8.51 3.34
C GLU A 95 -5.09 -9.10 2.03
N VAL A 96 -4.06 -8.50 1.41
CA VAL A 96 -3.51 -8.99 0.14
C VAL A 96 -2.19 -9.70 0.29
N LEU A 97 -1.49 -9.49 1.41
CA LEU A 97 -0.24 -10.19 1.70
C LEU A 97 -0.50 -11.70 1.79
N GLY A 98 0.37 -12.48 1.19
CA GLY A 98 0.28 -13.92 1.14
C GLY A 98 -0.69 -14.49 0.09
N LYS A 99 -1.55 -13.66 -0.53
CA LYS A 99 -2.45 -14.13 -1.59
C LYS A 99 -1.68 -14.47 -2.86
N GLU A 100 -2.18 -15.45 -3.60
CA GLU A 100 -1.67 -15.76 -4.94
C GLU A 100 -2.07 -14.68 -5.95
N VAL A 101 -1.17 -14.39 -6.87
CA VAL A 101 -1.47 -13.57 -8.04
C VAL A 101 -1.59 -14.47 -9.25
N VAL A 102 -2.77 -14.47 -9.85
CA VAL A 102 -3.13 -15.29 -10.99
C VAL A 102 -3.45 -14.39 -12.17
N THR A 103 -3.01 -14.76 -13.37
CA THR A 103 -3.39 -14.03 -14.58
C THR A 103 -4.79 -14.42 -15.03
N ASP A 104 -5.46 -13.55 -15.77
CA ASP A 104 -6.72 -13.86 -16.46
C ASP A 104 -6.58 -15.00 -17.49
N GLY A 105 -5.35 -15.35 -17.88
CA GLY A 105 -5.01 -16.54 -18.65
C GLY A 105 -4.87 -17.82 -17.84
N GLY A 106 -5.02 -17.76 -16.49
CA GLY A 106 -4.95 -18.92 -15.59
C GLY A 106 -3.54 -19.30 -15.11
N GLY A 107 -2.52 -18.49 -15.42
CA GLY A 107 -1.15 -18.70 -14.94
C GLY A 107 -0.94 -18.09 -13.54
N THR A 108 -0.27 -18.79 -12.62
CA THR A 108 0.13 -18.26 -11.31
C THR A 108 1.47 -17.54 -11.43
N LEU A 109 1.53 -16.28 -10.94
CA LEU A 109 2.73 -15.44 -10.97
C LEU A 109 3.56 -15.54 -9.69
N GLY A 110 2.95 -15.91 -8.56
CA GLY A 110 3.57 -16.02 -7.24
C GLY A 110 2.66 -15.51 -6.15
N SER A 111 3.18 -15.41 -4.92
CA SER A 111 2.45 -14.91 -3.75
C SER A 111 2.87 -13.48 -3.40
N VAL A 112 1.93 -12.63 -3.01
CA VAL A 112 2.21 -11.24 -2.63
C VAL A 112 3.00 -11.21 -1.32
N VAL A 113 4.17 -10.60 -1.35
CA VAL A 113 5.00 -10.35 -0.15
C VAL A 113 5.01 -8.89 0.25
N ASP A 114 4.72 -7.98 -0.68
CA ASP A 114 4.57 -6.55 -0.41
C ASP A 114 3.76 -5.88 -1.52
N VAL A 115 3.28 -4.67 -1.29
CA VAL A 115 2.67 -3.83 -2.32
C VAL A 115 3.51 -2.59 -2.56
N VAL A 116 3.57 -2.18 -3.83
CA VAL A 116 4.31 -0.98 -4.23
C VAL A 116 3.36 0.19 -4.33
N LEU A 117 3.71 1.23 -3.60
CA LEU A 117 2.97 2.49 -3.54
C LEU A 117 3.69 3.56 -4.36
N GLU A 118 2.94 4.30 -5.13
CA GLU A 118 3.35 5.59 -5.68
C GLU A 118 2.84 6.68 -4.75
N VAL A 119 3.78 7.41 -4.15
CA VAL A 119 3.49 8.48 -3.21
C VAL A 119 3.70 9.82 -3.87
N ASP A 120 2.69 10.67 -3.81
CA ASP A 120 2.77 12.07 -4.20
C ASP A 120 2.21 12.93 -3.06
N HIS A 121 3.10 13.62 -2.35
CA HIS A 121 2.81 14.36 -1.11
C HIS A 121 2.14 13.45 -0.07
N GLY A 122 0.87 13.66 0.25
CA GLY A 122 0.11 12.86 1.20
C GLY A 122 -0.72 11.72 0.59
N ALA A 123 -0.83 11.68 -0.74
CA ALA A 123 -1.57 10.64 -1.44
C ALA A 123 -0.69 9.42 -1.72
N ALA A 124 -1.24 8.23 -1.59
CA ALA A 124 -0.57 6.98 -1.92
C ALA A 124 -1.49 6.08 -2.74
N THR A 125 -1.01 5.70 -3.91
CA THR A 125 -1.71 4.82 -4.85
C THR A 125 -0.97 3.50 -4.95
N VAL A 126 -1.68 2.39 -4.93
CA VAL A 126 -1.10 1.06 -5.17
C VAL A 126 -0.88 0.90 -6.66
N VAL A 127 0.37 0.68 -7.08
CA VAL A 127 0.75 0.60 -8.50
C VAL A 127 1.38 -0.74 -8.89
N GLY A 128 1.72 -1.57 -7.90
CA GLY A 128 2.32 -2.88 -8.15
C GLY A 128 2.25 -3.78 -6.93
N ALA A 129 2.50 -5.05 -7.15
CA ALA A 129 2.71 -6.05 -6.10
C ALA A 129 4.10 -6.65 -6.24
N GLU A 130 4.82 -6.77 -5.13
CA GLU A 130 6.03 -7.56 -5.05
C GLU A 130 5.66 -9.01 -4.75
N LEU A 131 6.09 -9.90 -5.61
CA LEU A 131 5.75 -11.31 -5.56
C LEU A 131 6.97 -12.16 -5.24
N GLU A 132 6.76 -13.16 -4.41
CA GLU A 132 7.69 -14.26 -4.24
C GLU A 132 7.32 -15.39 -5.20
N ARG A 133 8.25 -15.78 -6.05
CA ARG A 133 8.12 -16.90 -6.97
C ARG A 133 8.81 -18.15 -6.41
N SER A 134 8.39 -19.32 -6.85
CA SER A 134 9.09 -20.58 -6.56
C SER A 134 10.56 -20.45 -6.94
N GLY A 135 11.49 -20.62 -5.98
CA GLY A 135 12.94 -20.48 -6.21
C GLY A 135 13.57 -19.18 -5.70
N GLU A 136 12.93 -18.50 -4.72
CA GLU A 136 13.46 -17.36 -3.97
C GLU A 136 13.63 -16.04 -4.76
N SER A 137 13.22 -15.97 -6.01
CA SER A 137 13.28 -14.71 -6.74
C SER A 137 12.07 -13.82 -6.43
N ARG A 138 12.32 -12.56 -6.07
CA ARG A 138 11.26 -11.55 -5.91
C ARG A 138 11.18 -10.69 -7.16
N VAL A 139 9.98 -10.48 -7.63
CA VAL A 139 9.68 -9.61 -8.76
C VAL A 139 8.53 -8.68 -8.43
N ILE A 140 8.53 -7.51 -9.04
CA ILE A 140 7.43 -6.56 -8.92
C ILE A 140 6.65 -6.55 -10.23
N VAL A 141 5.35 -6.79 -10.15
CA VAL A 141 4.44 -6.72 -11.30
C VAL A 141 3.54 -5.50 -11.17
N PRO A 142 3.20 -4.82 -12.28
CA PRO A 142 2.27 -3.71 -12.25
C PRO A 142 0.85 -4.20 -11.96
N LEU A 143 0.11 -3.41 -11.18
CA LEU A 143 -1.29 -3.66 -10.91
C LEU A 143 -2.17 -2.68 -11.69
N PRO A 144 -3.33 -3.12 -12.22
CA PRO A 144 -4.32 -2.24 -12.81
C PRO A 144 -4.97 -1.35 -11.72
N LEU A 145 -5.65 -0.27 -12.17
CA LEU A 145 -6.37 0.65 -11.26
C LEU A 145 -7.52 0.00 -10.48
N SER A 146 -7.97 -1.16 -10.92
CA SER A 146 -8.94 -1.99 -10.22
C SER A 146 -8.50 -3.43 -10.35
N VAL A 147 -8.33 -4.10 -9.21
CA VAL A 147 -7.87 -5.48 -9.13
C VAL A 147 -9.00 -6.31 -8.54
N PRO A 148 -9.52 -7.32 -9.28
CA PRO A 148 -10.40 -8.30 -8.67
C PRO A 148 -9.62 -9.09 -7.59
N VAL A 149 -10.16 -9.07 -6.38
CA VAL A 149 -9.54 -9.74 -5.22
C VAL A 149 -10.57 -10.64 -4.55
N SER A 150 -10.18 -11.87 -4.29
CA SER A 150 -10.95 -12.84 -3.48
C SER A 150 -10.27 -13.08 -2.12
N SER A 151 -10.79 -14.00 -1.34
CA SER A 151 -10.14 -14.48 -0.11
C SER A 151 -8.77 -15.13 -0.37
N GLU A 152 -8.51 -15.66 -1.56
CA GLU A 152 -7.35 -16.49 -1.88
C GLU A 152 -6.40 -15.85 -2.90
N ALA A 153 -6.93 -15.09 -3.86
CA ALA A 153 -6.15 -14.63 -5.00
C ALA A 153 -6.49 -13.21 -5.47
N LEU A 154 -5.52 -12.61 -6.16
CA LEU A 154 -5.66 -11.41 -6.98
C LEU A 154 -5.60 -11.82 -8.45
N ILE A 155 -6.46 -11.22 -9.29
CA ILE A 155 -6.42 -11.47 -10.73
C ILE A 155 -5.81 -10.25 -11.44
N VAL A 156 -4.78 -10.51 -12.23
CA VAL A 156 -4.12 -9.49 -13.06
C VAL A 156 -4.20 -9.88 -14.53
N PRO A 157 -4.14 -8.91 -15.46
CA PRO A 157 -4.05 -9.23 -16.88
C PRO A 157 -2.78 -10.03 -17.21
N VAL A 158 -2.87 -10.98 -18.14
CA VAL A 158 -1.70 -11.74 -18.62
C VAL A 158 -0.61 -10.83 -19.16
N SER A 159 -0.97 -9.64 -19.67
CA SER A 159 -0.01 -8.63 -20.13
C SER A 159 0.87 -8.04 -19.01
N ALA A 160 0.54 -8.25 -17.76
CA ALA A 160 1.39 -7.84 -16.62
C ALA A 160 2.59 -8.79 -16.42
N GLU A 161 2.49 -10.04 -16.85
CA GLU A 161 3.52 -11.07 -16.62
C GLU A 161 4.88 -10.72 -17.26
N PRO A 162 4.97 -10.31 -18.55
CA PRO A 162 6.25 -9.96 -19.17
C PRO A 162 6.84 -8.65 -18.63
N LEU A 163 6.08 -7.90 -17.84
CA LEU A 163 6.46 -6.62 -17.25
C LEU A 163 7.02 -6.76 -15.82
N ALA A 164 7.30 -7.99 -15.37
CA ALA A 164 7.91 -8.23 -14.07
C ALA A 164 9.30 -7.59 -13.99
N ALA A 165 9.55 -6.81 -12.91
CA ALA A 165 10.80 -6.10 -12.70
C ALA A 165 11.51 -6.55 -11.42
N ASN A 166 12.84 -6.51 -11.43
CA ASN A 166 13.65 -6.73 -10.25
C ASN A 166 13.87 -5.40 -9.50
N GLY A 167 13.14 -5.24 -8.38
CA GLY A 167 13.26 -4.05 -7.52
C GLY A 167 12.60 -2.78 -8.06
N LEU A 168 12.53 -1.77 -7.19
CA LEU A 168 11.81 -0.51 -7.46
C LEU A 168 12.43 0.33 -8.61
N GLY A 169 13.77 0.25 -8.79
CA GLY A 169 14.44 0.97 -9.86
C GLY A 169 13.99 0.52 -11.25
N GLY A 170 14.03 -0.78 -11.52
CA GLY A 170 13.53 -1.36 -12.76
C GLY A 170 12.01 -1.22 -12.91
N PHE A 171 11.28 -1.30 -11.79
CA PHE A 171 9.83 -1.18 -11.81
C PHE A 171 9.33 0.21 -12.26
N ARG A 172 10.09 1.28 -12.02
CA ARG A 172 9.74 2.62 -12.50
C ARG A 172 9.60 2.69 -14.02
N GLU A 173 10.51 2.07 -14.75
CA GLU A 173 10.49 2.01 -16.22
C GLU A 173 9.35 1.14 -16.73
N VAL A 174 9.14 0.01 -16.06
CA VAL A 174 8.01 -0.90 -16.33
C VAL A 174 6.68 -0.20 -16.14
N LEU A 175 6.50 0.53 -15.04
CA LEU A 175 5.26 1.24 -14.74
C LEU A 175 4.96 2.34 -15.78
N ALA A 176 5.98 3.05 -16.26
CA ALA A 176 5.83 4.04 -17.31
C ALA A 176 5.35 3.39 -18.62
N ARG A 177 5.93 2.25 -19.01
CA ARG A 177 5.50 1.48 -20.19
C ARG A 177 4.09 0.96 -20.04
N TRP A 178 3.78 0.34 -18.88
CA TRP A 178 2.45 -0.18 -18.57
C TRP A 178 1.34 0.87 -18.73
N ARG A 179 1.60 2.09 -18.27
CA ARG A 179 0.66 3.21 -18.39
C ARG A 179 0.48 3.64 -19.85
N SER A 180 1.57 3.79 -20.61
CA SER A 180 1.49 4.21 -22.00
C SER A 180 0.75 3.20 -22.88
N GLU A 181 0.92 1.91 -22.67
CA GLU A 181 0.23 0.86 -23.41
C GLU A 181 -1.28 0.86 -23.16
N ARG A 182 -1.71 1.25 -21.97
CA ARG A 182 -3.14 1.33 -21.61
C ARG A 182 -3.82 2.62 -22.07
N GLU A 183 -3.06 3.70 -22.24
CA GLU A 183 -3.59 4.95 -22.82
C GLU A 183 -3.82 4.85 -24.33
N ILE A 184 -3.08 3.98 -25.01
CA ILE A 184 -3.19 3.77 -26.48
C ILE A 184 -4.28 2.75 -26.83
N GLY A 185 -4.70 1.92 -25.86
CA GLY A 185 -5.65 0.82 -26.07
C GLY A 185 -7.13 1.17 -25.79
N VAL A 186 -7.50 2.46 -25.79
CA VAL A 186 -8.89 2.97 -25.69
C VAL A 186 -9.42 3.35 -27.05
#